data_d7d0b4b96837ff159d1f27aef5693f6b
#
_entry.id   d7d0b4b96837ff159d1f27aef5693f6b
#
_cell.length_a   1.000
_cell.length_b   1.000
_cell.length_c   1.000
_cell.angle_alpha   90.00
_cell.angle_beta   90.00
_cell.angle_gamma   90.00
#
_symmetry.space_group_name_H-M   'P 1'
#
loop_
_entity.id
_entity.type
_entity.pdbx_description
1 polymer ?
#
loop_
_entity_poly.entity_id
_entity_poly.type
_entity_poly.pdbx_seq_one_letter_code
_entity_poly.pdbx_strand_id
1 'polypeptide(L)'
;MRSTFRRLGTCGQTADKRRGRNIALHRSGTTYRDPMPADVDALLSGNLLLSALRVPDLALLKPHLELRDYLRGEALFEAGEDVSYISFPIGQCVAALVIGLRDGRAVETATVGREGAIGGVVSQGSLPAFSRAVVQVPGSVLRIEAVVLQKIKQTSPGLRNLLTRYSDCLLAQVLQSVACNASHTIEARCARWLLSLQDRLGTDVLPITHEVLAELLGVQRSYLSRALRTLQQQGLILVRRGRIIIVSRPAVEASACECHGAVKRHFEAVLGAVYNASGTLVSLRAQASDDGRVCEAV
;
A
#
# COMPACT_ATOMS: atom_id res chain seq x y z
N MET A 1 13.33 -35.96 57.55
CA MET A 1 14.46 -35.40 58.33
C MET A 1 14.80 -34.07 57.65
N ARG A 2 14.36 -32.97 58.27
CA ARG A 2 15.11 -31.87 58.90
C ARG A 2 16.18 -31.29 57.97
N SER A 3 15.87 -30.08 57.32
CA SER A 3 16.14 -28.74 57.88
C SER A 3 17.58 -28.30 57.63
N THR A 4 17.80 -27.23 56.93
CA THR A 4 18.39 -26.02 57.51
C THR A 4 18.39 -24.83 56.51
N PHE A 5 17.84 -23.75 56.99
CA PHE A 5 17.95 -22.36 56.50
C PHE A 5 19.39 -21.85 56.60
N ARG A 6 19.83 -21.02 55.64
CA ARG A 6 20.72 -19.89 55.95
C ARG A 6 20.43 -18.71 55.07
N ARG A 7 20.01 -17.61 55.68
CA ARG A 7 20.03 -16.22 55.16
C ARG A 7 21.44 -15.65 55.30
N LEU A 8 21.65 -14.61 54.51
CA LEU A 8 22.47 -13.37 54.61
C LEU A 8 23.24 -13.20 53.30
N GLY A 9 23.17 -12.08 52.59
CA GLY A 9 23.42 -10.75 52.93
C GLY A 9 23.10 -9.76 51.83
N THR A 10 22.65 -8.63 52.25
CA THR A 10 22.41 -7.39 51.52
C THR A 10 23.73 -6.74 51.14
N CYS A 11 23.86 -6.26 49.92
CA CYS A 11 24.62 -5.03 49.66
C CYS A 11 24.45 -4.54 48.22
N GLY A 12 24.16 -3.26 48.06
CA GLY A 12 24.68 -2.38 47.07
C GLY A 12 23.71 -1.90 45.97
N GLN A 13 22.89 -0.91 46.30
CA GLN A 13 22.26 -0.02 45.32
C GLN A 13 23.34 0.84 44.64
N THR A 14 23.44 0.75 43.31
CA THR A 14 23.95 1.85 42.52
C THR A 14 22.93 2.18 41.44
N ALA A 15 22.28 3.34 41.65
CA ALA A 15 21.32 3.91 40.72
C ALA A 15 22.04 4.45 39.49
N ASP A 16 21.82 3.87 38.32
CA ASP A 16 22.17 4.49 37.05
C ASP A 16 20.91 5.21 36.47
N LYS A 17 20.91 6.51 36.65
CA LYS A 17 19.91 7.44 36.08
C LYS A 17 20.12 7.57 34.59
N ARG A 18 19.52 6.74 33.77
CA ARG A 18 19.31 7.03 32.36
C ARG A 18 17.87 7.49 32.15
N ARG A 19 17.77 8.77 31.79
CA ARG A 19 16.54 9.48 31.49
C ARG A 19 15.73 8.76 30.42
N GLY A 20 14.68 8.04 30.81
CA GLY A 20 13.58 7.67 29.96
C GLY A 20 12.80 8.92 29.57
N ARG A 21 12.82 9.32 28.31
CA ARG A 21 11.87 10.29 27.78
C ARG A 21 10.50 9.61 27.74
N ASN A 22 9.64 9.98 28.68
CA ASN A 22 8.21 9.69 28.63
C ASN A 22 7.66 10.34 27.37
N ILE A 23 7.33 9.52 26.37
CA ILE A 23 6.45 9.92 25.29
C ILE A 23 5.06 9.88 25.89
N ALA A 24 4.52 11.05 26.20
CA ALA A 24 3.16 11.23 26.66
C ALA A 24 2.22 10.75 25.53
N LEU A 25 1.43 9.71 25.83
CA LEU A 25 0.27 9.31 25.08
C LEU A 25 -0.75 10.46 25.13
N HIS A 26 -0.79 11.27 24.10
CA HIS A 26 -1.88 12.22 23.89
C HIS A 26 -3.16 11.45 23.50
N ARG A 27 -3.90 11.03 24.52
CA ARG A 27 -5.34 10.84 24.39
C ARG A 27 -5.98 12.23 24.43
N SER A 28 -6.33 12.76 23.29
CA SER A 28 -7.32 13.85 23.20
C SER A 28 -8.20 13.59 22.00
N GLY A 29 -9.36 12.99 22.29
CA GLY A 29 -10.50 12.99 21.38
C GLY A 29 -10.99 14.43 21.22
N THR A 30 -10.68 15.02 20.08
CA THR A 30 -11.46 16.10 19.50
C THR A 30 -11.27 15.92 18.00
N THR A 31 -12.28 15.35 17.34
CA THR A 31 -12.36 15.28 15.89
C THR A 31 -12.55 16.70 15.37
N TYR A 32 -11.45 17.42 15.20
CA TYR A 32 -11.45 18.61 14.37
C TYR A 32 -11.50 18.12 12.93
N ARG A 33 -12.69 18.17 12.34
CA ARG A 33 -12.87 18.00 10.90
C ARG A 33 -12.31 19.25 10.24
N ASP A 34 -11.11 19.18 9.69
CA ASP A 34 -10.68 20.21 8.77
C ASP A 34 -11.66 20.26 7.60
N PRO A 35 -12.22 21.44 7.27
CA PRO A 35 -13.11 21.56 6.13
C PRO A 35 -12.37 21.15 4.88
N MET A 36 -13.03 20.33 4.04
CA MET A 36 -12.48 19.94 2.74
C MET A 36 -12.10 21.19 1.94
N PRO A 37 -10.92 21.21 1.28
CA PRO A 37 -10.50 22.31 0.44
C PRO A 37 -11.54 22.66 -0.64
N ALA A 38 -11.53 23.90 -1.12
CA ALA A 38 -12.51 24.40 -2.09
C ALA A 38 -12.56 23.63 -3.44
N ASP A 39 -11.51 22.86 -3.78
CA ASP A 39 -11.43 22.03 -4.99
C ASP A 39 -11.46 20.54 -4.67
N VAL A 40 -12.59 20.08 -4.14
CA VAL A 40 -12.83 18.66 -3.83
C VAL A 40 -12.77 17.78 -5.07
N ASP A 41 -13.21 18.27 -6.24
CA ASP A 41 -13.26 17.49 -7.46
C ASP A 41 -11.84 17.20 -8.01
N ALA A 42 -10.92 18.15 -7.91
CA ALA A 42 -9.52 17.93 -8.24
C ALA A 42 -8.88 16.88 -7.31
N LEU A 43 -9.20 16.90 -6.01
CA LEU A 43 -8.71 15.89 -5.07
C LEU A 43 -9.25 14.50 -5.39
N LEU A 44 -10.53 14.38 -5.72
CA LEU A 44 -11.18 13.12 -6.09
C LEU A 44 -10.56 12.52 -7.36
N SER A 45 -10.24 13.36 -8.34
CA SER A 45 -9.54 12.93 -9.57
C SER A 45 -8.13 12.44 -9.32
N GLY A 46 -7.55 12.78 -8.17
CA GLY A 46 -6.25 12.30 -7.72
C GLY A 46 -6.20 10.79 -7.39
N ASN A 47 -7.36 10.14 -7.15
CA ASN A 47 -7.46 8.70 -6.99
C ASN A 47 -8.27 8.09 -8.14
N LEU A 48 -7.67 7.16 -8.89
CA LEU A 48 -8.26 6.60 -10.10
C LEU A 48 -9.47 5.70 -9.81
N LEU A 49 -9.50 5.06 -8.64
CA LEU A 49 -10.64 4.23 -8.25
C LEU A 49 -11.87 5.11 -7.96
N LEU A 50 -11.69 6.23 -7.26
CA LEU A 50 -12.77 7.20 -7.03
C LEU A 50 -13.21 7.86 -8.36
N SER A 51 -12.27 8.19 -9.23
CA SER A 51 -12.55 8.78 -10.56
C SER A 51 -13.35 7.84 -11.48
N ALA A 52 -13.28 6.53 -11.26
CA ALA A 52 -14.02 5.55 -12.04
C ALA A 52 -15.49 5.40 -11.58
N LEU A 53 -15.89 6.04 -10.47
CA LEU A 53 -17.26 6.03 -9.99
C LEU A 53 -18.13 6.96 -10.83
N ARG A 54 -19.41 6.59 -10.97
CA ARG A 54 -20.41 7.49 -11.56
C ARG A 54 -20.70 8.65 -10.61
N VAL A 55 -21.07 9.78 -11.17
CA VAL A 55 -21.36 11.01 -10.40
C VAL A 55 -22.32 10.79 -9.22
N PRO A 56 -23.44 10.04 -9.34
CA PRO A 56 -24.33 9.80 -8.22
C PRO A 56 -23.67 8.97 -7.09
N ASP A 57 -22.87 7.95 -7.43
CA ASP A 57 -22.17 7.12 -6.46
C ASP A 57 -21.08 7.93 -5.72
N LEU A 58 -20.36 8.78 -6.45
CA LEU A 58 -19.35 9.67 -5.89
C LEU A 58 -19.96 10.73 -4.96
N ALA A 59 -21.13 11.26 -5.29
CA ALA A 59 -21.87 12.23 -4.47
C ALA A 59 -22.22 11.68 -3.08
N LEU A 60 -22.43 10.36 -2.94
CA LEU A 60 -22.66 9.72 -1.65
C LEU A 60 -21.41 9.69 -0.75
N LEU A 61 -20.21 9.63 -1.36
CA LEU A 61 -18.94 9.57 -0.63
C LEU A 61 -18.44 10.96 -0.22
N LYS A 62 -18.61 11.97 -1.09
CA LYS A 62 -18.04 13.33 -0.92
C LYS A 62 -18.22 13.93 0.47
N PRO A 63 -19.44 13.91 1.11
CA PRO A 63 -19.64 14.54 2.41
C PRO A 63 -18.89 13.87 3.57
N HIS A 64 -18.35 12.67 3.35
CA HIS A 64 -17.74 11.83 4.38
C HIS A 64 -16.24 11.65 4.18
N LEU A 65 -15.68 12.17 3.08
CA LEU A 65 -14.24 12.10 2.82
C LEU A 65 -13.49 13.14 3.63
N GLU A 66 -12.34 12.77 4.13
CA GLU A 66 -11.39 13.62 4.85
C GLU A 66 -10.03 13.55 4.15
N LEU A 67 -9.38 14.70 3.95
CA LEU A 67 -8.02 14.77 3.44
C LEU A 67 -7.04 14.66 4.60
N ARG A 68 -6.01 13.81 4.45
CA ARG A 68 -4.92 13.71 5.42
C ARG A 68 -3.59 13.46 4.73
N ASP A 69 -2.56 14.18 5.18
CA ASP A 69 -1.18 13.98 4.73
C ASP A 69 -0.49 12.94 5.62
N TYR A 70 0.37 12.14 4.97
CA TYR A 70 1.18 11.12 5.64
C TYR A 70 2.63 11.24 5.24
N LEU A 71 3.50 11.09 6.22
CA LEU A 71 4.95 11.00 6.02
C LEU A 71 5.35 9.56 5.74
N ARG A 72 6.55 9.39 5.18
CA ARG A 72 7.12 8.05 5.01
C ARG A 72 7.27 7.33 6.34
N GLY A 73 6.88 6.06 6.38
CA GLY A 73 6.95 5.20 7.56
C GLY A 73 5.76 5.34 8.51
N GLU A 74 4.88 6.32 8.31
CA GLU A 74 3.62 6.39 9.07
C GLU A 74 2.69 5.25 8.66
N ALA A 75 2.02 4.67 9.66
CA ALA A 75 1.03 3.63 9.45
C ALA A 75 -0.36 4.24 9.22
N LEU A 76 -1.08 3.67 8.25
CA LEU A 76 -2.52 3.88 8.09
C LEU A 76 -3.31 3.07 9.12
N PHE A 77 -2.80 1.88 9.44
CA PHE A 77 -3.22 1.01 10.56
C PHE A 77 -2.13 -0.01 10.87
N GLU A 78 -2.10 -0.49 12.10
CA GLU A 78 -1.21 -1.55 12.56
C GLU A 78 -1.88 -2.94 12.48
N ALA A 79 -1.08 -4.00 12.43
CA ALA A 79 -1.60 -5.36 12.47
C ALA A 79 -2.30 -5.64 13.82
N GLY A 80 -3.49 -6.24 13.76
CA GLY A 80 -4.32 -6.55 14.92
C GLY A 80 -5.24 -5.42 15.39
N GLU A 81 -5.07 -4.19 14.87
CA GLU A 81 -5.99 -3.08 15.15
C GLU A 81 -7.24 -3.15 14.26
N ASP A 82 -8.35 -2.60 14.75
CA ASP A 82 -9.54 -2.41 13.92
C ASP A 82 -9.28 -1.34 12.85
N VAL A 83 -9.57 -1.67 11.60
CA VAL A 83 -9.47 -0.74 10.48
C VAL A 83 -10.63 0.25 10.52
N SER A 84 -10.42 1.38 11.17
CA SER A 84 -11.43 2.42 11.35
C SER A 84 -11.69 3.24 10.08
N TYR A 85 -10.71 3.35 9.20
CA TYR A 85 -10.78 4.15 7.97
C TYR A 85 -10.39 3.34 6.73
N ILE A 86 -11.11 3.60 5.65
CA ILE A 86 -10.69 3.20 4.30
C ILE A 86 -9.98 4.39 3.67
N SER A 87 -8.78 4.15 3.18
CA SER A 87 -7.85 5.19 2.69
C SER A 87 -7.66 5.07 1.19
N PHE A 88 -7.83 6.17 0.46
CA PHE A 88 -7.65 6.30 -0.99
C PHE A 88 -6.44 7.20 -1.24
N PRO A 89 -5.24 6.66 -1.54
CA PRO A 89 -4.08 7.47 -1.87
C PRO A 89 -4.35 8.36 -3.09
N ILE A 90 -3.87 9.60 -3.05
CA ILE A 90 -3.98 10.55 -4.16
C ILE A 90 -2.60 11.01 -4.62
N GLY A 91 -2.51 11.43 -5.87
CA GLY A 91 -1.26 11.90 -6.47
C GLY A 91 -0.15 10.84 -6.45
N GLN A 92 0.94 11.14 -5.78
CA GLN A 92 2.11 10.26 -5.68
C GLN A 92 2.16 9.44 -4.37
N CYS A 93 1.16 9.53 -3.50
CA CYS A 93 1.13 8.75 -2.27
C CYS A 93 1.08 7.25 -2.58
N VAL A 94 1.98 6.48 -1.98
CA VAL A 94 2.03 5.02 -2.12
C VAL A 94 2.23 4.40 -0.76
N ALA A 95 1.43 3.39 -0.43
CA ALA A 95 1.58 2.59 0.77
C ALA A 95 1.75 1.10 0.43
N ALA A 96 2.38 0.37 1.33
CA ALA A 96 2.57 -1.07 1.25
C ALA A 96 1.79 -1.78 2.35
N LEU A 97 1.21 -2.93 2.01
CA LEU A 97 0.72 -3.91 2.98
C LEU A 97 1.87 -4.85 3.32
N VAL A 98 2.28 -4.85 4.59
CA VAL A 98 3.43 -5.62 5.04
C VAL A 98 3.03 -6.61 6.15
N ILE A 99 3.65 -7.78 6.13
CA ILE A 99 3.53 -8.79 7.18
C ILE A 99 4.82 -8.79 7.99
N GLY A 100 4.70 -8.53 9.29
CA GLY A 100 5.80 -8.65 10.24
C GLY A 100 6.10 -10.11 10.58
N LEU A 101 7.37 -10.47 10.60
CA LEU A 101 7.86 -11.79 10.97
C LEU A 101 8.41 -11.77 12.38
N ARG A 102 8.48 -12.95 13.03
CA ARG A 102 8.97 -13.08 14.42
C ARG A 102 10.42 -12.65 14.61
N ASP A 103 11.23 -12.66 13.56
CA ASP A 103 12.64 -12.25 13.57
C ASP A 103 12.82 -10.72 13.36
N GLY A 104 11.72 -9.95 13.38
CA GLY A 104 11.71 -8.50 13.22
C GLY A 104 11.74 -8.02 11.76
N ARG A 105 11.83 -8.92 10.77
CA ARG A 105 11.70 -8.56 9.37
C ARG A 105 10.23 -8.29 9.01
N ALA A 106 10.04 -7.50 7.99
CA ALA A 106 8.74 -7.33 7.34
C ALA A 106 8.85 -7.67 5.85
N VAL A 107 7.76 -8.16 5.27
CA VAL A 107 7.70 -8.50 3.84
C VAL A 107 6.47 -7.86 3.24
N GLU A 108 6.64 -7.19 2.11
CA GLU A 108 5.53 -6.63 1.35
C GLU A 108 4.70 -7.76 0.70
N THR A 109 3.40 -7.63 0.84
CA THR A 109 2.44 -8.50 0.15
C THR A 109 1.75 -7.79 -1.00
N ALA A 110 1.54 -6.48 -0.88
CA ALA A 110 0.97 -5.65 -1.93
C ALA A 110 1.38 -4.18 -1.78
N THR A 111 1.48 -3.47 -2.89
CA THR A 111 1.65 -2.01 -2.95
C THR A 111 0.37 -1.38 -3.51
N VAL A 112 -0.09 -0.31 -2.89
CA VAL A 112 -1.28 0.44 -3.28
C VAL A 112 -0.93 1.91 -3.44
N GLY A 113 -1.25 2.47 -4.59
CA GLY A 113 -1.16 3.89 -4.89
C GLY A 113 -2.54 4.48 -5.25
N ARG A 114 -2.53 5.47 -6.12
CA ARG A 114 -3.75 6.16 -6.56
C ARG A 114 -4.75 5.28 -7.31
N GLU A 115 -4.37 4.07 -7.70
CA GLU A 115 -5.24 3.10 -8.38
C GLU A 115 -6.16 2.34 -7.43
N GLY A 116 -6.02 2.53 -6.12
CA GLY A 116 -6.66 1.64 -5.18
C GLY A 116 -7.15 2.28 -3.89
N ALA A 117 -7.51 1.41 -2.97
CA ALA A 117 -7.95 1.73 -1.62
C ALA A 117 -7.32 0.77 -0.61
N ILE A 118 -7.06 1.25 0.59
CA ILE A 118 -6.41 0.52 1.67
C ILE A 118 -7.37 0.45 2.85
N GLY A 119 -7.53 -0.75 3.40
CA GLY A 119 -8.44 -1.05 4.49
C GLY A 119 -9.47 -2.10 4.09
N GLY A 120 -10.48 -2.32 4.91
CA GLY A 120 -11.51 -3.34 4.74
C GLY A 120 -12.53 -3.01 3.65
N VAL A 121 -12.12 -2.93 2.39
CA VAL A 121 -13.00 -2.52 1.27
C VAL A 121 -14.14 -3.52 0.98
N VAL A 122 -13.98 -4.78 1.37
CA VAL A 122 -14.96 -5.85 1.13
C VAL A 122 -15.75 -6.21 2.38
N SER A 123 -15.09 -6.25 3.54
CA SER A 123 -15.66 -6.71 4.81
C SER A 123 -16.81 -5.82 5.30
N GLN A 124 -17.65 -6.41 6.15
CA GLN A 124 -18.69 -5.69 6.90
C GLN A 124 -18.52 -6.02 8.39
N GLY A 125 -18.67 -5.00 9.27
CA GLY A 125 -18.50 -5.18 10.70
C GLY A 125 -17.10 -4.95 11.20
N SER A 126 -16.69 -5.63 12.29
CA SER A 126 -15.33 -5.56 12.85
C SER A 126 -14.27 -5.96 11.83
N LEU A 127 -13.21 -5.19 11.74
CA LEU A 127 -12.18 -5.30 10.69
C LEU A 127 -10.78 -5.36 11.30
N PRO A 128 -10.43 -6.42 12.08
CA PRO A 128 -9.08 -6.55 12.59
C PRO A 128 -8.09 -6.70 11.42
N ALA A 129 -7.08 -5.83 11.38
CA ALA A 129 -6.09 -5.82 10.33
C ALA A 129 -5.18 -7.06 10.44
N PHE A 130 -5.07 -7.85 9.36
CA PHE A 130 -4.12 -8.95 9.30
C PHE A 130 -2.69 -8.48 9.00
N SER A 131 -2.55 -7.36 8.28
CA SER A 131 -1.29 -6.74 7.90
C SER A 131 -1.17 -5.32 8.46
N ARG A 132 0.03 -4.80 8.53
CA ARG A 132 0.28 -3.37 8.69
C ARG A 132 0.18 -2.68 7.34
N ALA A 133 -0.43 -1.50 7.28
CA ALA A 133 -0.38 -0.64 6.09
C ALA A 133 0.51 0.57 6.37
N VAL A 134 1.61 0.70 5.63
CA VAL A 134 2.65 1.73 5.89
C VAL A 134 2.97 2.53 4.64
N VAL A 135 3.06 3.85 4.80
CA VAL A 135 3.35 4.78 3.70
C VAL A 135 4.82 4.67 3.28
N GLN A 136 5.05 4.39 2.00
CA GLN A 136 6.37 4.26 1.39
C GLN A 136 6.80 5.55 0.67
N VAL A 137 5.86 6.15 -0.06
CA VAL A 137 6.06 7.46 -0.68
C VAL A 137 5.08 8.43 -0.02
N PRO A 138 5.59 9.51 0.62
CA PRO A 138 4.75 10.45 1.35
C PRO A 138 3.78 11.17 0.42
N GLY A 139 2.65 11.57 0.95
CA GLY A 139 1.63 12.30 0.20
C GLY A 139 0.28 12.29 0.89
N SER A 140 -0.72 12.76 0.16
CA SER A 140 -2.07 12.92 0.68
C SER A 140 -2.93 11.69 0.42
N VAL A 141 -3.88 11.48 1.29
CA VAL A 141 -4.85 10.37 1.26
C VAL A 141 -6.23 10.96 1.54
N LEU A 142 -7.21 10.60 0.71
CA LEU A 142 -8.62 10.77 1.06
C LEU A 142 -9.05 9.55 1.87
N ARG A 143 -9.67 9.76 3.02
CA ARG A 143 -10.12 8.65 3.87
C ARG A 143 -11.59 8.82 4.24
N ILE A 144 -12.25 7.70 4.48
CA ILE A 144 -13.64 7.63 4.93
C ILE A 144 -13.73 6.62 6.07
N GLU A 145 -14.57 6.88 7.07
CA GLU A 145 -14.84 5.90 8.12
C GLU A 145 -15.36 4.60 7.52
N ALA A 146 -14.80 3.47 7.96
CA ALA A 146 -15.16 2.14 7.45
C ALA A 146 -16.68 1.87 7.61
N VAL A 147 -17.26 2.26 8.75
CA VAL A 147 -18.70 2.08 9.02
C VAL A 147 -19.56 2.88 8.05
N VAL A 148 -19.15 4.10 7.69
CA VAL A 148 -19.85 4.94 6.72
C VAL A 148 -19.78 4.35 5.32
N LEU A 149 -18.59 3.93 4.89
CA LEU A 149 -18.43 3.28 3.59
C LEU A 149 -19.30 2.02 3.46
N GLN A 150 -19.36 1.18 4.51
CA GLN A 150 -20.20 -0.02 4.50
C GLN A 150 -21.70 0.32 4.33
N LYS A 151 -22.20 1.38 4.98
CA LYS A 151 -23.58 1.85 4.80
C LYS A 151 -23.81 2.32 3.35
N ILE A 152 -22.92 3.10 2.78
CA ILE A 152 -23.03 3.58 1.39
C ILE A 152 -23.02 2.43 0.39
N LYS A 153 -22.19 1.41 0.61
CA LYS A 153 -22.16 0.19 -0.23
C LYS A 153 -23.50 -0.55 -0.29
N GLN A 154 -24.33 -0.45 0.74
CA GLN A 154 -25.65 -1.08 0.74
C GLN A 154 -26.61 -0.39 -0.24
N THR A 155 -26.45 0.92 -0.44
CA THR A 155 -27.32 1.75 -1.28
C THR A 155 -26.75 2.02 -2.68
N SER A 156 -25.45 1.76 -2.90
CA SER A 156 -24.77 1.96 -4.19
C SER A 156 -24.22 0.62 -4.74
N PRO A 157 -24.96 -0.04 -5.63
CA PRO A 157 -24.46 -1.24 -6.33
C PRO A 157 -23.21 -0.97 -7.17
N GLY A 158 -23.10 0.24 -7.77
CA GLY A 158 -21.94 0.64 -8.57
C GLY A 158 -20.66 0.71 -7.74
N LEU A 159 -20.72 1.37 -6.58
CA LEU A 159 -19.60 1.42 -5.63
C LEU A 159 -19.21 0.02 -5.14
N ARG A 160 -20.19 -0.78 -4.74
CA ARG A 160 -19.97 -2.16 -4.27
C ARG A 160 -19.27 -3.00 -5.35
N ASN A 161 -19.77 -2.97 -6.58
CA ASN A 161 -19.18 -3.69 -7.71
C ASN A 161 -17.73 -3.24 -7.96
N LEU A 162 -17.46 -1.93 -8.02
CA LEU A 162 -16.11 -1.40 -8.26
C LEU A 162 -15.13 -1.85 -7.16
N LEU A 163 -15.51 -1.74 -5.89
CA LEU A 163 -14.67 -2.16 -4.77
C LEU A 163 -14.44 -3.68 -4.76
N THR A 164 -15.43 -4.49 -5.12
CA THR A 164 -15.28 -5.95 -5.23
C THR A 164 -14.28 -6.32 -6.33
N ARG A 165 -14.38 -5.72 -7.51
CA ARG A 165 -13.41 -5.93 -8.61
C ARG A 165 -12.01 -5.46 -8.24
N TYR A 166 -11.91 -4.31 -7.55
CA TYR A 166 -10.62 -3.86 -7.03
C TYR A 166 -10.01 -4.86 -6.04
N SER A 167 -10.83 -5.45 -5.16
CA SER A 167 -10.35 -6.44 -4.21
C SER A 167 -9.85 -7.72 -4.88
N ASP A 168 -10.45 -8.12 -5.98
CA ASP A 168 -9.97 -9.22 -6.81
C ASP A 168 -8.60 -8.88 -7.42
N CYS A 169 -8.41 -7.68 -7.94
CA CYS A 169 -7.12 -7.20 -8.42
C CYS A 169 -6.05 -7.15 -7.31
N LEU A 170 -6.42 -6.72 -6.11
CA LEU A 170 -5.52 -6.71 -4.96
C LEU A 170 -5.11 -8.13 -4.55
N LEU A 171 -6.07 -9.06 -4.53
CA LEU A 171 -5.81 -10.48 -4.27
C LEU A 171 -4.88 -11.08 -5.32
N ALA A 172 -5.11 -10.79 -6.61
CA ALA A 172 -4.23 -11.24 -7.69
C ALA A 172 -2.78 -10.71 -7.51
N GLN A 173 -2.61 -9.45 -7.07
CA GLN A 173 -1.29 -8.90 -6.75
C GLN A 173 -0.63 -9.65 -5.58
N VAL A 174 -1.38 -10.00 -4.52
CA VAL A 174 -0.86 -10.78 -3.39
C VAL A 174 -0.45 -12.18 -3.85
N LEU A 175 -1.30 -12.89 -4.58
CA LEU A 175 -1.01 -14.24 -5.10
C LEU A 175 0.22 -14.22 -6.01
N GLN A 176 0.33 -13.22 -6.89
CA GLN A 176 1.49 -13.06 -7.76
C GLN A 176 2.77 -12.73 -6.98
N SER A 177 2.66 -11.97 -5.87
CA SER A 177 3.80 -11.71 -4.98
C SER A 177 4.32 -12.96 -4.30
N VAL A 178 3.43 -13.87 -3.87
CA VAL A 178 3.80 -15.18 -3.30
C VAL A 178 4.55 -16.01 -4.33
N ALA A 179 4.01 -16.18 -5.54
CA ALA A 179 4.65 -16.93 -6.62
C ALA A 179 6.02 -16.32 -7.00
N CYS A 180 6.06 -14.99 -7.12
CA CYS A 180 7.27 -14.26 -7.46
C CYS A 180 8.39 -14.45 -6.40
N ASN A 181 8.03 -14.39 -5.12
CA ASN A 181 8.98 -14.56 -4.02
C ASN A 181 9.56 -15.98 -3.96
N ALA A 182 8.79 -16.98 -4.36
CA ALA A 182 9.22 -18.38 -4.37
C ALA A 182 10.06 -18.76 -5.59
N SER A 183 9.86 -18.10 -6.74
CA SER A 183 10.36 -18.60 -8.04
C SER A 183 11.40 -17.72 -8.72
N HIS A 184 11.49 -16.42 -8.39
CA HIS A 184 12.32 -15.50 -9.14
C HIS A 184 13.52 -14.98 -8.35
N THR A 185 14.61 -14.66 -9.10
CA THR A 185 15.82 -14.07 -8.54
C THR A 185 15.56 -12.68 -7.97
N ILE A 186 16.43 -12.23 -7.08
CA ILE A 186 16.27 -10.91 -6.45
C ILE A 186 16.38 -9.77 -7.47
N GLU A 187 17.18 -9.92 -8.52
CA GLU A 187 17.32 -8.94 -9.60
C GLU A 187 15.99 -8.77 -10.35
N ALA A 188 15.36 -9.87 -10.77
CA ALA A 188 14.07 -9.86 -11.47
C ALA A 188 12.94 -9.31 -10.58
N ARG A 189 12.92 -9.69 -9.29
CA ARG A 189 11.97 -9.16 -8.30
C ARG A 189 12.16 -7.66 -8.05
N CYS A 190 13.41 -7.21 -7.97
CA CYS A 190 13.77 -5.82 -7.80
C CYS A 190 13.31 -4.99 -9.03
N ALA A 191 13.61 -5.46 -10.25
CA ALA A 191 13.18 -4.82 -11.49
C ALA A 191 11.63 -4.72 -11.55
N ARG A 192 10.91 -5.82 -11.25
CA ARG A 192 9.44 -5.83 -11.16
C ARG A 192 8.92 -4.77 -10.18
N TRP A 193 9.53 -4.69 -9.00
CA TRP A 193 9.09 -3.76 -7.96
C TRP A 193 9.31 -2.30 -8.37
N LEU A 194 10.46 -1.98 -8.96
CA LEU A 194 10.78 -0.64 -9.47
C LEU A 194 9.79 -0.21 -10.57
N LEU A 195 9.44 -1.12 -11.49
CA LEU A 195 8.42 -0.86 -12.52
C LEU A 195 7.04 -0.61 -11.89
N SER A 196 6.65 -1.44 -10.93
CA SER A 196 5.37 -1.28 -10.24
C SER A 196 5.26 0.08 -9.52
N LEU A 197 6.37 0.58 -8.96
CA LEU A 197 6.40 1.90 -8.35
C LEU A 197 6.38 3.01 -9.41
N GLN A 198 7.15 2.86 -10.52
CA GLN A 198 7.15 3.81 -11.64
C GLN A 198 5.75 3.97 -12.25
N ASP A 199 5.03 2.86 -12.45
CA ASP A 199 3.66 2.87 -13.00
C ASP A 199 2.71 3.73 -12.17
N ARG A 200 2.88 3.74 -10.83
CA ARG A 200 2.07 4.51 -9.89
C ARG A 200 2.46 5.97 -9.81
N LEU A 201 3.77 6.24 -9.79
CA LEU A 201 4.29 7.59 -9.61
C LEU A 201 4.28 8.40 -10.92
N GLY A 202 4.36 7.74 -12.07
CA GLY A 202 4.46 8.40 -13.37
C GLY A 202 5.79 9.15 -13.57
N THR A 203 6.86 8.75 -12.85
CA THR A 203 8.19 9.36 -12.94
C THR A 203 9.28 8.30 -12.86
N ASP A 204 10.39 8.56 -13.54
CA ASP A 204 11.57 7.69 -13.48
C ASP A 204 12.36 7.82 -12.18
N VAL A 205 12.11 8.90 -11.40
CA VAL A 205 12.79 9.17 -10.14
C VAL A 205 11.98 8.56 -8.99
N LEU A 206 12.43 7.43 -8.47
CA LEU A 206 11.75 6.67 -7.43
C LEU A 206 12.36 7.02 -6.06
N PRO A 207 11.61 7.68 -5.16
CA PRO A 207 12.11 8.12 -3.87
C PRO A 207 12.16 6.96 -2.86
N ILE A 208 13.01 5.96 -3.10
CA ILE A 208 13.16 4.76 -2.28
C ILE A 208 14.62 4.56 -1.88
N THR A 209 14.86 4.10 -0.64
CA THR A 209 16.21 3.74 -0.16
C THR A 209 16.45 2.24 -0.25
N HIS A 210 17.73 1.83 -0.19
CA HIS A 210 18.10 0.42 -0.17
C HIS A 210 17.53 -0.30 1.06
N GLU A 211 17.48 0.36 2.21
CA GLU A 211 16.94 -0.19 3.44
C GLU A 211 15.48 -0.57 3.28
N VAL A 212 14.68 0.40 2.84
CA VAL A 212 13.24 0.22 2.64
C VAL A 212 12.97 -0.83 1.57
N LEU A 213 13.67 -0.77 0.44
CA LEU A 213 13.48 -1.75 -0.63
C LEU A 213 13.89 -3.16 -0.21
N ALA A 214 14.95 -3.32 0.60
CA ALA A 214 15.36 -4.61 1.14
C ALA A 214 14.32 -5.20 2.11
N GLU A 215 13.76 -4.35 2.97
CA GLU A 215 12.67 -4.71 3.88
C GLU A 215 11.45 -5.19 3.07
N LEU A 216 11.00 -4.42 2.09
CA LEU A 216 9.84 -4.77 1.25
C LEU A 216 10.05 -6.08 0.48
N LEU A 217 11.24 -6.31 -0.05
CA LEU A 217 11.57 -7.55 -0.76
C LEU A 217 11.88 -8.73 0.19
N GLY A 218 11.90 -8.51 1.50
CA GLY A 218 12.15 -9.54 2.51
C GLY A 218 13.58 -10.10 2.48
N VAL A 219 14.58 -9.28 2.09
CA VAL A 219 15.98 -9.70 1.94
C VAL A 219 16.93 -8.85 2.77
N GLN A 220 18.16 -9.35 2.98
CA GLN A 220 19.20 -8.55 3.62
C GLN A 220 19.65 -7.39 2.72
N ARG A 221 19.89 -6.22 3.32
CA ARG A 221 20.36 -5.01 2.61
C ARG A 221 21.60 -5.25 1.75
N SER A 222 22.57 -6.04 2.24
CA SER A 222 23.79 -6.38 1.52
C SER A 222 23.51 -7.18 0.24
N TYR A 223 22.53 -8.08 0.30
CA TYR A 223 22.09 -8.88 -0.84
C TYR A 223 21.38 -8.01 -1.88
N LEU A 224 20.45 -7.16 -1.46
CA LEU A 224 19.80 -6.19 -2.36
C LEU A 224 20.82 -5.25 -2.99
N SER A 225 21.80 -4.75 -2.23
CA SER A 225 22.82 -3.82 -2.76
C SER A 225 23.66 -4.45 -3.87
N ARG A 226 23.88 -5.77 -3.85
CA ARG A 226 24.52 -6.49 -4.97
C ARG A 226 23.62 -6.52 -6.20
N ALA A 227 22.33 -6.87 -6.04
CA ALA A 227 21.37 -6.88 -7.13
C ALA A 227 21.24 -5.49 -7.80
N LEU A 228 21.12 -4.42 -7.00
CA LEU A 228 21.05 -3.04 -7.52
C LEU A 228 22.34 -2.65 -8.26
N ARG A 229 23.49 -3.10 -7.79
CA ARG A 229 24.77 -2.86 -8.49
C ARG A 229 24.80 -3.56 -9.84
N THR A 230 24.32 -4.79 -9.94
CA THR A 230 24.18 -5.53 -11.21
C THR A 230 23.30 -4.75 -12.19
N LEU A 231 22.10 -4.32 -11.76
CA LEU A 231 21.19 -3.54 -12.60
C LEU A 231 21.81 -2.20 -13.04
N GLN A 232 22.58 -1.56 -12.16
CA GLN A 232 23.28 -0.31 -12.48
C GLN A 232 24.44 -0.53 -13.47
N GLN A 233 25.22 -1.61 -13.32
CA GLN A 233 26.29 -1.96 -14.26
C GLN A 233 25.77 -2.27 -15.67
N GLN A 234 24.55 -2.80 -15.76
CA GLN A 234 23.85 -3.02 -17.02
C GLN A 234 23.22 -1.74 -17.61
N GLY A 235 23.36 -0.59 -16.94
CA GLY A 235 22.79 0.68 -17.39
C GLY A 235 21.28 0.82 -17.25
N LEU A 236 20.62 -0.07 -16.51
CA LEU A 236 19.17 -0.10 -16.36
C LEU A 236 18.64 0.97 -15.41
N ILE A 237 19.40 1.20 -14.34
CA ILE A 237 19.05 2.14 -13.26
C ILE A 237 20.29 2.96 -12.87
N LEU A 238 20.01 4.07 -12.17
CA LEU A 238 21.03 4.88 -11.52
C LEU A 238 20.68 5.05 -10.04
N VAL A 239 21.56 4.56 -9.16
CA VAL A 239 21.36 4.68 -7.71
C VAL A 239 21.95 6.02 -7.24
N ARG A 240 21.15 6.78 -6.49
CA ARG A 240 21.52 8.04 -5.83
C ARG A 240 21.10 8.03 -4.37
N ARG A 241 21.61 8.95 -3.58
CA ARG A 241 21.23 9.07 -2.16
C ARG A 241 19.72 9.28 -2.03
N GLY A 242 19.02 8.33 -1.39
CA GLY A 242 17.58 8.41 -1.12
C GLY A 242 16.66 8.16 -2.32
N ARG A 243 17.21 7.81 -3.50
CA ARG A 243 16.40 7.56 -4.71
C ARG A 243 17.08 6.60 -5.68
N ILE A 244 16.25 5.93 -6.47
CA ILE A 244 16.67 5.11 -7.62
C ILE A 244 16.03 5.74 -8.85
N ILE A 245 16.81 5.87 -9.94
CA ILE A 245 16.34 6.45 -11.20
C ILE A 245 16.33 5.34 -12.25
N ILE A 246 15.23 5.14 -12.93
CA ILE A 246 15.11 4.26 -14.08
C ILE A 246 15.72 4.98 -15.29
N VAL A 247 16.75 4.41 -15.88
CA VAL A 247 17.44 4.97 -17.04
C VAL A 247 16.79 4.51 -18.35
N SER A 248 16.42 3.23 -18.40
CA SER A 248 15.76 2.64 -19.56
C SER A 248 14.65 1.70 -19.10
N ARG A 249 13.40 2.17 -19.19
CA ARG A 249 12.24 1.36 -18.84
C ARG A 249 12.18 0.05 -19.66
N PRO A 250 12.35 0.04 -21.01
CA PRO A 250 12.33 -1.21 -21.76
C PRO A 250 13.37 -2.21 -21.30
N ALA A 251 14.57 -1.74 -20.93
CA ALA A 251 15.62 -2.61 -20.43
C ALA A 251 15.31 -3.16 -19.02
N VAL A 252 14.69 -2.36 -18.14
CA VAL A 252 14.19 -2.84 -16.83
C VAL A 252 13.07 -3.86 -17.02
N GLU A 253 12.14 -3.65 -17.97
CA GLU A 253 11.08 -4.60 -18.32
C GLU A 253 11.65 -5.93 -18.81
N ALA A 254 12.67 -5.91 -19.65
CA ALA A 254 13.35 -7.13 -20.12
C ALA A 254 14.07 -7.89 -19.00
N SER A 255 14.47 -7.19 -17.91
CA SER A 255 15.13 -7.79 -16.74
C SER A 255 14.15 -8.20 -15.62
N ALA A 256 12.92 -7.73 -15.69
CA ALA A 256 11.87 -8.08 -14.73
C ALA A 256 11.31 -9.47 -15.04
N CYS A 257 10.76 -10.11 -14.01
CA CYS A 257 9.95 -11.32 -14.22
C CYS A 257 8.59 -10.97 -14.85
N GLU A 258 7.95 -11.96 -15.46
CA GLU A 258 6.61 -11.88 -16.08
C GLU A 258 5.52 -11.42 -15.10
N CYS A 259 5.78 -11.47 -13.81
CA CYS A 259 4.85 -11.11 -12.75
C CYS A 259 4.34 -9.65 -12.86
N HIS A 260 5.19 -8.71 -13.33
CA HIS A 260 4.77 -7.33 -13.59
C HIS A 260 3.66 -7.27 -14.64
N GLY A 261 3.90 -7.91 -15.79
CA GLY A 261 2.91 -7.94 -16.89
C GLY A 261 1.65 -8.73 -16.53
N ALA A 262 1.77 -9.81 -15.72
CA ALA A 262 0.61 -10.60 -15.31
C ALA A 262 -0.36 -9.76 -14.45
N VAL A 263 0.15 -9.02 -13.47
CA VAL A 263 -0.68 -8.12 -12.64
C VAL A 263 -1.30 -7.01 -13.49
N LYS A 264 -0.53 -6.38 -14.38
CA LYS A 264 -1.06 -5.33 -15.28
C LYS A 264 -2.23 -5.84 -16.11
N ARG A 265 -2.07 -6.97 -16.81
CA ARG A 265 -3.15 -7.56 -17.63
C ARG A 265 -4.40 -7.87 -16.80
N HIS A 266 -4.24 -8.29 -15.54
CA HIS A 266 -5.39 -8.54 -14.68
C HIS A 266 -6.12 -7.23 -14.33
N PHE A 267 -5.39 -6.18 -13.99
CA PHE A 267 -5.99 -4.83 -13.78
C PHE A 267 -6.67 -4.30 -15.03
N GLU A 268 -6.08 -4.52 -16.21
CA GLU A 268 -6.69 -4.16 -17.51
C GLU A 268 -8.01 -4.93 -17.74
N ALA A 269 -8.01 -6.23 -17.50
CA ALA A 269 -9.18 -7.09 -17.71
C ALA A 269 -10.32 -6.80 -16.71
N VAL A 270 -10.00 -6.61 -15.44
CA VAL A 270 -11.00 -6.53 -14.35
C VAL A 270 -11.45 -5.09 -14.10
N LEU A 271 -10.54 -4.11 -14.11
CA LEU A 271 -10.82 -2.71 -13.81
C LEU A 271 -10.76 -1.80 -15.04
N GLY A 272 -10.46 -2.34 -16.22
CA GLY A 272 -10.26 -1.53 -17.41
C GLY A 272 -9.11 -0.52 -17.26
N ALA A 273 -8.03 -0.93 -16.57
CA ALA A 273 -6.87 -0.09 -16.36
C ALA A 273 -6.24 0.32 -17.70
N VAL A 274 -5.89 1.60 -17.82
CA VAL A 274 -5.27 2.16 -19.02
C VAL A 274 -3.89 2.67 -18.65
N TYR A 275 -2.89 2.20 -19.38
CA TYR A 275 -1.50 2.64 -19.23
C TYR A 275 -1.10 3.47 -20.46
N ASN A 276 -0.36 4.55 -20.24
CA ASN A 276 0.21 5.33 -21.33
C ASN A 276 1.46 4.66 -21.92
N ALA A 277 2.05 5.27 -22.95
CA ALA A 277 3.25 4.75 -23.63
C ALA A 277 4.47 4.61 -22.68
N SER A 278 4.56 5.42 -21.63
CA SER A 278 5.61 5.31 -20.60
C SER A 278 5.29 4.26 -19.53
N GLY A 279 4.19 3.51 -19.66
CA GLY A 279 3.74 2.49 -18.73
C GLY A 279 3.03 3.02 -17.48
N THR A 280 2.86 4.33 -17.35
CA THR A 280 2.14 4.92 -16.22
C THR A 280 0.66 4.58 -16.28
N LEU A 281 0.08 4.15 -15.17
CA LEU A 281 -1.35 3.96 -15.03
C LEU A 281 -2.06 5.33 -15.01
N VAL A 282 -2.91 5.60 -15.97
CA VAL A 282 -3.53 6.92 -16.14
C VAL A 282 -5.02 6.95 -15.81
N SER A 283 -5.74 5.85 -16.01
CA SER A 283 -7.17 5.79 -15.68
C SER A 283 -7.63 4.35 -15.44
N LEU A 284 -8.78 4.22 -14.77
CA LEU A 284 -9.60 3.02 -14.72
C LEU A 284 -10.90 3.33 -15.45
N ARG A 285 -11.42 2.38 -16.24
CA ARG A 285 -12.69 2.55 -16.95
C ARG A 285 -13.82 2.00 -16.08
N ALA A 286 -14.83 2.83 -15.83
CA ALA A 286 -16.10 2.29 -15.37
C ALA A 286 -16.62 1.34 -16.47
N GLN A 287 -16.89 0.07 -16.12
CA GLN A 287 -17.60 -0.78 -17.06
C GLN A 287 -18.97 -0.16 -17.30
N ALA A 288 -19.36 0.00 -18.57
CA ALA A 288 -20.74 0.23 -18.92
C ALA A 288 -21.58 -0.84 -18.20
N SER A 289 -22.66 -0.41 -17.55
CA SER A 289 -23.61 -1.30 -16.91
C SER A 289 -23.93 -2.45 -17.88
N ASP A 290 -23.67 -3.68 -17.45
CA ASP A 290 -24.17 -4.88 -18.12
C ASP A 290 -25.69 -4.91 -17.88
N ASP A 291 -26.41 -3.98 -18.54
CA ASP A 291 -27.85 -4.04 -18.67
C ASP A 291 -28.16 -5.17 -19.67
N GLY A 292 -28.37 -6.36 -19.11
CA GLY A 292 -29.14 -7.40 -19.80
C GLY A 292 -28.38 -8.43 -20.62
N ARG A 293 -27.30 -9.03 -20.11
CA ARG A 293 -26.98 -10.40 -20.51
C ARG A 293 -27.29 -11.37 -19.37
N VAL A 294 -28.53 -11.83 -19.36
CA VAL A 294 -28.92 -13.07 -18.74
C VAL A 294 -28.07 -14.15 -19.41
N CYS A 295 -27.18 -14.81 -18.67
CA CYS A 295 -26.59 -16.07 -19.12
C CYS A 295 -27.73 -17.06 -19.29
N GLU A 296 -28.18 -17.31 -20.50
CA GLU A 296 -28.90 -18.52 -20.84
C GLU A 296 -27.91 -19.68 -20.64
N ALA A 297 -28.20 -20.46 -19.62
CA ALA A 297 -27.52 -21.73 -19.36
C ALA A 297 -27.81 -22.71 -20.50
N VAL A 298 -26.74 -23.25 -21.08
CA VAL A 298 -26.74 -24.49 -21.84
C VAL A 298 -26.12 -25.57 -20.99
#